data_63ceba6398ae67ec1cd7d3e079bc7f68
#
_entry.id   63ceba6398ae67ec1cd7d3e079bc7f68
#
_cell.length_a   1.000
_cell.length_b   1.000
_cell.length_c   1.000
_cell.angle_alpha   90.00
_cell.angle_beta   90.00
_cell.angle_gamma   90.00
#
_symmetry.space_group_name_H-M   'P 1'
#
loop_
_entity.id
_entity.type
_entity.pdbx_description
1 polymer ?
#
loop_
_entity_poly.entity_id
_entity_poly.type
_entity_poly.pdbx_seq_one_letter_code
_entity_poly.pdbx_strand_id
1 'polypeptide(L)' 'MRWRSKDKQRYYTWDRLHGEIEVFNVRGRHLGALDAVTGVRIKDARKERRIDV' A
#
# COMPACT_ATOMS: atom_id res chain seq x y z
N MET A 1 6.65 -8.62 -2.43
CA MET A 1 7.68 -7.61 -2.12
C MET A 1 7.09 -6.51 -1.26
N ARG A 2 7.81 -6.09 -0.25
CA ARG A 2 7.38 -5.04 0.68
C ARG A 2 8.52 -4.06 0.90
N TRP A 3 8.20 -2.77 0.97
CA TRP A 3 9.20 -1.77 1.37
C TRP A 3 8.54 -0.68 2.22
N ARG A 4 9.38 0.08 2.91
CA ARG A 4 8.95 1.12 3.83
C ARG A 4 9.31 2.50 3.25
N SER A 5 8.45 3.50 3.50
CA SER A 5 8.74 4.87 3.09
C SER A 5 9.95 5.44 3.85
N LYS A 6 10.54 6.50 3.31
CA LYS A 6 11.72 7.12 3.92
C LYS A 6 11.43 7.66 5.33
N ASP A 7 10.22 8.18 5.56
CA ASP A 7 9.82 8.70 6.87
C ASP A 7 9.40 7.58 7.82
N LYS A 8 9.41 6.32 7.35
CA LYS A 8 9.06 5.12 8.12
C LYS A 8 7.62 5.11 8.61
N GLN A 9 6.74 5.90 7.98
CA GLN A 9 5.33 6.00 8.35
C GLN A 9 4.42 5.10 7.54
N ARG A 10 4.90 4.53 6.44
CA ARG A 10 4.10 3.71 5.55
C ARG A 10 4.86 2.50 5.04
N TYR A 11 4.09 1.45 4.75
CA TYR A 11 4.59 0.27 4.04
C TYR A 11 3.90 0.20 2.69
N TYR A 12 4.62 -0.30 1.70
CA TYR A 12 4.12 -0.51 0.36
C TYR A 12 4.31 -1.96 -0.02
N THR A 13 3.32 -2.55 -0.69
CA THR A 13 3.43 -3.90 -1.25
C THR A 13 3.06 -3.86 -2.72
N TRP A 14 3.73 -4.69 -3.50
CA TRP A 14 3.46 -4.78 -4.93
C TRP A 14 2.36 -5.81 -5.19
N ASP A 15 1.30 -5.37 -5.89
CA ASP A 15 0.24 -6.26 -6.35
C ASP A 15 0.47 -6.56 -7.82
N ARG A 16 1.11 -7.68 -8.08
CA ARG A 16 1.47 -8.10 -9.43
C ARG A 16 0.25 -8.36 -10.31
N LEU A 17 -0.81 -8.89 -9.72
CA LEU A 17 -2.02 -9.25 -10.44
C LEU A 17 -2.72 -8.02 -11.02
N HIS A 18 -2.80 -6.95 -10.24
CA HIS A 18 -3.50 -5.73 -10.62
C HIS A 18 -2.59 -4.61 -11.10
N GLY A 19 -1.26 -4.78 -11.01
CA GLY A 19 -0.32 -3.72 -11.37
C GLY A 19 -0.43 -2.51 -10.46
N GLU A 20 -0.70 -2.74 -9.19
CA GLU A 20 -0.95 -1.71 -8.19
C GLU A 20 0.03 -1.78 -7.03
N ILE A 21 0.19 -0.66 -6.34
CA ILE A 21 0.97 -0.60 -5.11
C ILE A 21 -0.01 -0.40 -3.96
N GLU A 22 -0.11 -1.40 -3.07
CA GLU A 22 -0.94 -1.30 -1.88
C GLU A 22 -0.19 -0.51 -0.81
N VAL A 23 -0.89 0.39 -0.14
CA VAL A 23 -0.31 1.28 0.88
C VAL A 23 -0.90 0.95 2.24
N PHE A 24 -0.02 0.80 3.23
CA PHE A 24 -0.42 0.51 4.61
C PHE A 24 0.27 1.49 5.55
N ASN A 25 -0.37 1.77 6.68
CA ASN A 25 0.27 2.62 7.69
C ASN A 25 1.25 1.80 8.55
N VAL A 26 1.90 2.45 9.49
CA VAL A 26 2.91 1.81 10.35
C VAL A 26 2.31 0.70 11.21
N ARG A 27 0.99 0.68 11.40
CA ARG A 27 0.27 -0.37 12.14
C ARG A 27 -0.23 -1.50 11.25
N GLY A 28 0.05 -1.42 9.96
CA GLY A 28 -0.35 -2.45 9.01
C GLY A 28 -1.76 -2.29 8.46
N ARG A 29 -2.42 -1.18 8.72
CA ARG A 29 -3.78 -0.93 8.20
C ARG A 29 -3.71 -0.41 6.77
N HIS A 30 -4.59 -0.91 5.93
CA HIS A 30 -4.67 -0.52 4.52
C HIS A 30 -5.09 0.94 4.39
N LEU A 31 -4.36 1.70 3.61
CA LEU A 31 -4.63 3.12 3.34
C LEU A 31 -5.18 3.37 1.95
N GLY A 32 -4.99 2.44 1.03
CA GLY A 32 -5.43 2.57 -0.34
C GLY A 32 -4.48 1.88 -1.29
N ALA A 33 -4.69 2.12 -2.58
CA ALA A 33 -3.81 1.57 -3.61
C ALA A 33 -3.50 2.64 -4.66
N LEU A 34 -2.28 2.58 -5.19
CA LEU A 34 -1.78 3.49 -6.20
C LEU A 34 -1.58 2.74 -7.51
N ASP A 35 -1.81 3.44 -8.62
CA ASP A 35 -1.41 2.93 -9.92
C ASP A 35 0.12 2.89 -9.98
N ALA A 36 0.68 1.75 -10.38
CA ALA A 36 2.13 1.57 -10.38
C ALA A 36 2.85 2.42 -11.43
N VAL A 37 2.15 2.81 -12.49
CA VAL A 37 2.73 3.62 -13.56
C VAL A 37 2.66 5.11 -13.23
N THR A 38 1.49 5.59 -12.78
CA THR A 38 1.25 7.02 -12.58
C THR A 38 1.47 7.48 -11.14
N GLY A 39 1.41 6.57 -10.17
CA GLY A 39 1.46 6.92 -8.77
C GLY A 39 0.17 7.53 -8.25
N VAL A 40 -0.88 7.58 -9.05
CA VAL A 40 -2.17 8.15 -8.67
C VAL A 40 -2.93 7.15 -7.81
N ARG A 41 -3.56 7.65 -6.74
CA ARG A 41 -4.40 6.82 -5.87
C ARG A 41 -5.65 6.41 -6.64
N ILE A 42 -5.89 5.09 -6.71
CA ILE A 42 -6.99 4.52 -7.48
C ILE A 42 -7.98 3.74 -6.62
N LYS A 43 -7.63 3.43 -5.38
CA LYS A 43 -8.52 2.70 -4.47
C LYS A 43 -8.45 3.29 -3.08
N ASP A 44 -9.61 3.31 -2.41
CA ASP A 44 -9.71 3.78 -1.04
C ASP A 44 -9.27 2.72 -0.05
N ALA A 45 -9.03 3.15 1.19
CA ALA A 45 -8.67 2.26 2.28
C ALA A 45 -9.75 1.20 2.52
N ARG A 46 -9.31 -0.02 2.83
CA ARG A 46 -10.19 -1.13 3.18
C ARG A 46 -9.87 -1.62 4.58
N LYS A 47 -10.84 -1.54 5.47
CA LYS A 47 -10.67 -1.89 6.88
C LYS A 47 -10.29 -3.36 7.08
N GLU A 48 -10.76 -4.23 6.21
CA GLU A 48 -10.50 -5.67 6.31
C GLU A 48 -9.12 -6.08 5.82
N ARG A 49 -8.37 -5.17 5.19
CA ARG A 49 -7.03 -5.48 4.69
C ARG A 49 -5.97 -5.01 5.65
N ARG A 50 -5.04 -5.89 5.97
CA ARG A 50 -3.95 -5.62 6.90
C ARG A 50 -2.71 -6.40 6.53
N ILE A 51 -1.56 -5.90 6.96
CA ILE A 51 -0.29 -6.66 6.87
C ILE A 51 0.30 -6.77 8.27
N ASP A 52 1.10 -7.80 8.46
CA ASP A 52 1.86 -7.97 9.71
C ASP A 52 3.05 -7.01 9.69
N VAL A 53 3.18 -6.23 10.73
CA VAL A 53 4.26 -5.25 10.85
C VAL A 53 5.16 -5.47 12.06
#